data_0df1a35a7c1b940e8ac9058ba7558c9c
#
_entry.id   0df1a35a7c1b940e8ac9058ba7558c9c
#
_cell.length_a   1.000
_cell.length_b   1.000
_cell.length_c   1.000
_cell.angle_alpha   90.00
_cell.angle_beta   90.00
_cell.angle_gamma   90.00
#
_symmetry.space_group_name_H-M   'P 1'
#
loop_
_entity.id
_entity.type
_entity.pdbx_description
1 polymer ?
#
loop_
_entity_poly.entity_id
_entity_poly.type
_entity_poly.pdbx_seq_one_letter_code
_entity_poly.pdbx_strand_id
1 'polypeptide(L)'
;MNIKEFFKRDNLDEMQKQTLLKIESRGFWALWVLLLAALTIESLLGFTPREMAAEWFIFMLGCAYSVLSDLRAGIWDRRLKPNTKTNAAVSVVGGVAVLVWGLIKFAEFGMGVAVLQAVIMGVCTGVLCFALLQLSMKAYKKRHAELENPKEDDDENE
;
A
#
# COMPACT_ATOMS: atom_id res chain seq x y z
N MET A 1 4.76 25.41 -29.95
CA MET A 1 4.38 24.01 -29.70
C MET A 1 3.68 23.94 -28.37
N ASN A 2 2.38 23.63 -28.36
CA ASN A 2 1.53 23.69 -27.15
C ASN A 2 1.79 22.44 -26.33
N ILE A 3 2.21 22.60 -25.06
CA ILE A 3 2.54 21.48 -24.15
C ILE A 3 1.37 20.48 -24.06
N LYS A 4 0.12 20.97 -24.17
CA LYS A 4 -1.08 20.11 -24.18
C LYS A 4 -1.19 19.21 -25.42
N GLU A 5 -0.66 19.63 -26.57
CA GLU A 5 -0.64 18.80 -27.80
C GLU A 5 0.46 17.75 -27.77
N PHE A 6 1.58 18.04 -27.09
CA PHE A 6 2.66 17.06 -26.91
C PHE A 6 2.20 15.87 -26.08
N PHE A 7 1.43 16.10 -25.01
CA PHE A 7 0.88 15.01 -24.18
C PHE A 7 -0.35 14.32 -24.77
N LYS A 8 -0.94 14.85 -25.86
CA LYS A 8 -2.13 14.28 -26.50
C LYS A 8 -1.81 13.39 -27.70
N ARG A 9 -0.58 13.40 -28.20
CA ARG A 9 -0.12 12.52 -29.30
C ARG A 9 0.27 11.16 -28.75
N ASP A 10 -0.71 10.32 -28.59
CA ASP A 10 -0.52 8.90 -28.30
C ASP A 10 -0.44 8.16 -29.63
N ASN A 11 0.80 7.91 -30.09
CA ASN A 11 1.09 7.20 -31.34
C ASN A 11 1.25 5.68 -31.11
N LEU A 12 0.88 5.18 -29.93
CA LEU A 12 1.02 3.78 -29.57
C LEU A 12 -0.23 3.00 -30.00
N ASP A 13 0.00 1.84 -30.61
CA ASP A 13 -1.04 0.84 -30.83
C ASP A 13 -1.53 0.28 -29.49
N GLU A 14 -2.77 -0.25 -29.45
CA GLU A 14 -3.41 -0.76 -28.24
C GLU A 14 -2.55 -1.83 -27.53
N MET A 15 -1.90 -2.70 -28.30
CA MET A 15 -0.98 -3.71 -27.77
C MET A 15 0.26 -3.08 -27.13
N GLN A 16 0.79 -2.01 -27.73
CA GLN A 16 1.93 -1.26 -27.20
C GLN A 16 1.56 -0.54 -25.91
N LYS A 17 0.37 0.06 -25.82
CA LYS A 17 -0.17 0.69 -24.60
C LYS A 17 -0.27 -0.30 -23.45
N GLN A 18 -0.85 -1.46 -23.71
CA GLN A 18 -0.97 -2.51 -22.68
C GLN A 18 0.40 -3.02 -22.24
N THR A 19 1.37 -3.10 -23.15
CA THR A 19 2.73 -3.50 -22.83
C THR A 19 3.44 -2.44 -22.00
N LEU A 20 3.29 -1.16 -22.36
CA LEU A 20 3.83 -0.03 -21.61
C LEU A 20 3.27 0.01 -20.17
N LEU A 21 1.97 -0.10 -20.01
CA LEU A 21 1.33 -0.16 -18.68
C LEU A 21 1.85 -1.32 -17.83
N LYS A 22 2.13 -2.47 -18.43
CA LYS A 22 2.74 -3.61 -17.71
C LYS A 22 4.18 -3.31 -17.28
N ILE A 23 4.97 -2.64 -18.12
CA ILE A 23 6.35 -2.24 -17.80
C ILE A 23 6.34 -1.21 -16.69
N GLU A 24 5.51 -0.18 -16.79
CA GLU A 24 5.36 0.87 -15.78
C GLU A 24 4.91 0.29 -14.43
N SER A 25 3.92 -0.60 -14.44
CA SER A 25 3.46 -1.30 -13.23
C SER A 25 4.57 -2.13 -12.59
N ARG A 26 5.35 -2.88 -13.38
CA ARG A 26 6.49 -3.66 -12.86
C ARG A 26 7.59 -2.74 -12.31
N GLY A 27 7.88 -1.65 -13.02
CA GLY A 27 8.85 -0.64 -12.58
C GLY A 27 8.44 0.00 -11.26
N PHE A 28 7.18 0.38 -11.12
CA PHE A 28 6.63 0.91 -9.88
C PHE A 28 6.82 -0.08 -8.71
N TRP A 29 6.43 -1.33 -8.88
CA TRP A 29 6.57 -2.35 -7.83
C TRP A 29 8.04 -2.65 -7.49
N ALA A 30 8.92 -2.68 -8.50
CA ALA A 30 10.35 -2.86 -8.27
C ALA A 30 10.95 -1.72 -7.46
N LEU A 31 10.66 -0.47 -7.81
CA LEU A 31 11.12 0.71 -7.06
C LEU A 31 10.57 0.72 -5.63
N TRP A 32 9.31 0.33 -5.45
CA TRP A 32 8.69 0.29 -4.13
C TRP A 32 9.34 -0.76 -3.21
N VAL A 33 9.61 -1.96 -3.75
CA VAL A 33 10.32 -3.02 -3.01
C VAL A 33 11.76 -2.61 -2.69
N LEU A 34 12.46 -1.96 -3.63
CA LEU A 34 13.82 -1.46 -3.42
C LEU A 34 13.85 -0.37 -2.34
N LEU A 35 12.88 0.55 -2.33
CA LEU A 35 12.76 1.57 -1.29
C LEU A 35 12.51 0.96 0.08
N LEU A 36 11.61 -0.04 0.17
CA LEU A 36 11.37 -0.77 1.41
C LEU A 36 12.64 -1.50 1.89
N ALA A 37 13.38 -2.12 0.98
CA ALA A 37 14.64 -2.78 1.30
C ALA A 37 15.70 -1.77 1.79
N ALA A 38 15.83 -0.61 1.14
CA ALA A 38 16.72 0.47 1.56
C ALA A 38 16.39 0.93 2.99
N LEU A 39 15.15 1.28 3.27
CA LEU A 39 14.68 1.67 4.60
C LEU A 39 14.97 0.62 5.68
N THR A 40 14.82 -0.67 5.31
CA THR A 40 15.11 -1.77 6.23
C THR A 40 16.60 -1.86 6.53
N ILE A 41 17.45 -1.78 5.50
CA ILE A 41 18.92 -1.84 5.62
C ILE A 41 19.43 -0.64 6.43
N GLU A 42 19.02 0.57 6.11
CA GLU A 42 19.38 1.78 6.81
C GLU A 42 19.01 1.71 8.30
N SER A 43 17.81 1.21 8.59
CA SER A 43 17.38 0.97 9.96
C SER A 43 18.27 -0.04 10.70
N LEU A 44 18.70 -1.11 10.04
CA LEU A 44 19.63 -2.10 10.63
C LEU A 44 21.05 -1.54 10.81
N LEU A 45 21.49 -0.64 9.93
CA LEU A 45 22.79 0.06 10.03
C LEU A 45 22.80 1.14 11.12
N GLY A 46 21.68 1.39 11.79
CA GLY A 46 21.60 2.32 12.92
C GLY A 46 21.27 3.77 12.54
N PHE A 47 20.84 4.03 11.31
CA PHE A 47 20.36 5.34 10.91
C PHE A 47 19.17 5.77 11.78
N THR A 48 19.14 7.05 12.12
CA THR A 48 18.07 7.61 12.93
C THR A 48 16.81 7.85 12.09
N PRO A 49 15.61 7.86 12.70
CA PRO A 49 14.37 8.16 11.97
C PRO A 49 14.39 9.53 11.25
N ARG A 50 15.21 10.47 11.74
CA ARG A 50 15.34 11.78 11.13
C ARG A 50 16.12 11.73 9.82
N GLU A 51 17.14 10.90 9.75
CA GLU A 51 17.97 10.71 8.55
C GLU A 51 17.19 10.01 7.44
N MET A 52 16.29 9.08 7.80
CA MET A 52 15.44 8.30 6.88
C MET A 52 14.10 8.97 6.60
N ALA A 53 13.86 10.19 7.07
CA ALA A 53 12.52 10.81 7.02
C ALA A 53 12.02 11.07 5.60
N ALA A 54 12.90 11.39 4.67
CA ALA A 54 12.53 11.66 3.27
C ALA A 54 12.07 10.37 2.58
N GLU A 55 12.79 9.28 2.74
CA GLU A 55 12.50 7.97 2.19
C GLU A 55 11.18 7.42 2.76
N TRP A 56 10.99 7.55 4.08
CA TRP A 56 9.73 7.21 4.74
C TRP A 56 8.57 8.01 4.19
N PHE A 57 8.74 9.30 3.98
CA PHE A 57 7.69 10.16 3.45
C PHE A 57 7.30 9.75 2.03
N ILE A 58 8.29 9.50 1.16
CA ILE A 58 8.05 9.04 -0.22
C ILE A 58 7.35 7.68 -0.22
N PHE A 59 7.80 6.75 0.64
CA PHE A 59 7.20 5.43 0.77
C PHE A 59 5.73 5.52 1.20
N MET A 60 5.42 6.33 2.21
CA MET A 60 4.05 6.53 2.70
C MET A 60 3.14 7.20 1.66
N LEU A 61 3.66 8.18 0.91
CA LEU A 61 2.91 8.79 -0.20
C LEU A 61 2.59 7.76 -1.29
N GLY A 62 3.54 6.90 -1.65
CA GLY A 62 3.30 5.83 -2.62
C GLY A 62 2.23 4.85 -2.15
N CYS A 63 2.27 4.43 -0.87
CA CYS A 63 1.24 3.59 -0.26
C CYS A 63 -0.15 4.27 -0.30
N ALA A 64 -0.23 5.52 0.13
CA ALA A 64 -1.49 6.26 0.15
C ALA A 64 -2.06 6.44 -1.27
N TYR A 65 -1.22 6.81 -2.23
CA TYR A 65 -1.63 6.95 -3.62
C TYR A 65 -2.18 5.64 -4.19
N SER A 66 -1.49 4.52 -4.00
CA SER A 66 -1.92 3.21 -4.49
C SER A 66 -3.28 2.81 -3.90
N VAL A 67 -3.41 2.87 -2.57
CA VAL A 67 -4.67 2.51 -1.90
C VAL A 67 -5.83 3.41 -2.34
N LEU A 68 -5.62 4.73 -2.42
CA LEU A 68 -6.67 5.66 -2.85
C LEU A 68 -7.07 5.45 -4.32
N SER A 69 -6.11 5.15 -5.20
CA SER A 69 -6.37 4.89 -6.61
C SER A 69 -7.17 3.61 -6.81
N ASP A 70 -6.80 2.54 -6.11
CA ASP A 70 -7.52 1.26 -6.16
C ASP A 70 -8.95 1.40 -5.62
N LEU A 71 -9.13 2.09 -4.49
CA LEU A 71 -10.46 2.34 -3.92
C LEU A 71 -11.34 3.19 -4.84
N ARG A 72 -10.79 4.23 -5.48
CA ARG A 72 -11.54 5.06 -6.45
C ARG A 72 -11.96 4.27 -7.69
N ALA A 73 -11.10 3.37 -8.15
CA ALA A 73 -11.36 2.51 -9.28
C ALA A 73 -12.32 1.34 -8.94
N GLY A 74 -12.68 1.16 -7.66
CA GLY A 74 -13.48 0.01 -7.22
C GLY A 74 -12.75 -1.32 -7.39
N ILE A 75 -11.43 -1.31 -7.28
CA ILE A 75 -10.57 -2.49 -7.44
C ILE A 75 -10.14 -2.97 -6.06
N TRP A 76 -10.23 -4.26 -5.83
CA TRP A 76 -9.63 -4.96 -4.70
C TRP A 76 -8.44 -5.78 -5.18
N ASP A 77 -7.60 -6.22 -4.25
CA ASP A 77 -6.45 -7.06 -4.56
C ASP A 77 -6.85 -8.33 -5.32
N ARG A 78 -6.06 -8.72 -6.33
CA ARG A 78 -6.33 -9.88 -7.20
C ARG A 78 -6.34 -11.21 -6.47
N ARG A 79 -5.58 -11.32 -5.39
CA ARG A 79 -5.28 -12.58 -4.70
C ARG A 79 -6.05 -12.71 -3.40
N LEU A 80 -6.46 -11.59 -2.82
CA LEU A 80 -7.10 -11.53 -1.52
C LEU A 80 -8.61 -11.29 -1.66
N LYS A 81 -9.41 -12.14 -1.05
CA LYS A 81 -10.86 -11.92 -0.98
C LYS A 81 -11.17 -10.81 0.02
N PRO A 82 -12.11 -9.88 -0.27
CA PRO A 82 -12.51 -8.82 0.65
C PRO A 82 -13.38 -9.37 1.79
N ASN A 83 -12.76 -10.09 2.72
CA ASN A 83 -13.43 -10.62 3.90
C ASN A 83 -12.58 -10.43 5.17
N THR A 84 -13.24 -10.45 6.33
CA THR A 84 -12.62 -10.24 7.64
C THR A 84 -11.55 -11.28 7.97
N LYS A 85 -11.74 -12.55 7.54
CA LYS A 85 -10.77 -13.63 7.81
C LYS A 85 -9.47 -13.39 7.08
N THR A 86 -9.53 -13.00 5.80
CA THR A 86 -8.34 -12.67 5.00
C THR A 86 -7.62 -11.45 5.58
N ASN A 87 -8.37 -10.40 5.96
CA ASN A 87 -7.79 -9.21 6.58
C ASN A 87 -7.10 -9.55 7.90
N ALA A 88 -7.69 -10.40 8.74
CA ALA A 88 -7.08 -10.86 9.98
C ALA A 88 -5.79 -11.64 9.70
N ALA A 89 -5.80 -12.58 8.75
CA ALA A 89 -4.61 -13.36 8.40
C ALA A 89 -3.46 -12.48 7.91
N VAL A 90 -3.73 -11.53 7.00
CA VAL A 90 -2.72 -10.59 6.48
C VAL A 90 -2.17 -9.71 7.60
N SER A 91 -3.03 -9.24 8.50
CA SER A 91 -2.62 -8.41 9.65
C SER A 91 -1.75 -9.17 10.65
N VAL A 92 -2.04 -10.43 10.89
CA VAL A 92 -1.20 -11.29 11.73
C VAL A 92 0.17 -11.51 11.09
N VAL A 93 0.23 -11.80 9.79
CA VAL A 93 1.49 -11.94 9.06
C VAL A 93 2.33 -10.65 9.14
N GLY A 94 1.70 -9.48 8.91
CA GLY A 94 2.37 -8.19 9.03
C GLY A 94 2.88 -7.93 10.46
N GLY A 95 2.06 -8.20 11.47
CA GLY A 95 2.45 -8.07 12.87
C GLY A 95 3.63 -8.97 13.26
N VAL A 96 3.63 -10.24 12.80
CA VAL A 96 4.73 -11.19 13.03
C VAL A 96 6.00 -10.74 12.33
N ALA A 97 5.92 -10.23 11.10
CA ALA A 97 7.09 -9.72 10.37
C ALA A 97 7.75 -8.56 11.13
N VAL A 98 6.96 -7.60 11.64
CA VAL A 98 7.45 -6.48 12.45
C VAL A 98 8.00 -6.95 13.80
N LEU A 99 7.39 -7.96 14.43
CA LEU A 99 7.89 -8.56 15.64
C LEU A 99 9.29 -9.16 15.43
N VAL A 100 9.46 -9.98 14.37
CA VAL A 100 10.77 -10.59 14.05
C VAL A 100 11.82 -9.49 13.77
N TRP A 101 11.45 -8.48 12.99
CA TRP A 101 12.33 -7.34 12.72
C TRP A 101 12.71 -6.60 14.02
N GLY A 102 11.75 -6.37 14.92
CA GLY A 102 11.98 -5.75 16.21
C GLY A 102 12.94 -6.55 17.11
N LEU A 103 12.81 -7.89 17.14
CA LEU A 103 13.74 -8.76 17.87
C LEU A 103 15.18 -8.59 17.37
N ILE A 104 15.39 -8.53 16.05
CA ILE A 104 16.72 -8.32 15.45
C ILE A 104 17.25 -6.95 15.80
N LYS A 105 16.41 -5.90 15.62
CA LYS A 105 16.81 -4.49 15.82
C LYS A 105 17.19 -4.17 17.25
N PHE A 106 16.49 -4.73 18.22
CA PHE A 106 16.68 -4.41 19.65
C PHE A 106 17.48 -5.47 20.41
N ALA A 107 18.05 -6.47 19.73
CA ALA A 107 18.84 -7.54 20.34
C ALA A 107 20.02 -7.00 21.19
N GLU A 108 20.65 -5.92 20.76
CA GLU A 108 21.77 -5.28 21.46
C GLU A 108 21.42 -4.66 22.82
N PHE A 109 20.15 -4.31 23.06
CA PHE A 109 19.68 -3.73 24.32
C PHE A 109 19.33 -4.77 25.41
N GLY A 110 19.61 -6.04 25.13
CA GLY A 110 19.29 -7.16 26.00
C GLY A 110 17.95 -7.84 25.68
N MET A 111 17.92 -9.17 25.88
CA MET A 111 16.81 -10.01 25.44
C MET A 111 15.44 -9.58 25.99
N GLY A 112 15.36 -9.18 27.26
CA GLY A 112 14.10 -8.74 27.87
C GLY A 112 13.51 -7.48 27.23
N VAL A 113 14.36 -6.49 26.95
CA VAL A 113 13.96 -5.25 26.30
C VAL A 113 13.58 -5.52 24.84
N ALA A 114 14.37 -6.31 24.14
CA ALA A 114 14.11 -6.68 22.75
C ALA A 114 12.74 -7.36 22.58
N VAL A 115 12.44 -8.36 23.42
CA VAL A 115 11.16 -9.06 23.39
C VAL A 115 10.00 -8.12 23.68
N LEU A 116 10.09 -7.31 24.73
CA LEU A 116 9.03 -6.37 25.10
C LEU A 116 8.73 -5.38 23.97
N GLN A 117 9.75 -4.74 23.41
CA GLN A 117 9.60 -3.78 22.32
C GLN A 117 9.07 -4.45 21.03
N ALA A 118 9.61 -5.61 20.67
CA ALA A 118 9.17 -6.35 19.49
C ALA A 118 7.70 -6.76 19.59
N VAL A 119 7.26 -7.23 20.75
CA VAL A 119 5.85 -7.60 20.99
C VAL A 119 4.94 -6.38 20.87
N ILE A 120 5.28 -5.27 21.53
CA ILE A 120 4.48 -4.05 21.45
C ILE A 120 4.37 -3.58 19.98
N MET A 121 5.50 -3.50 19.26
CA MET A 121 5.50 -3.06 17.86
C MET A 121 4.69 -4.01 16.96
N GLY A 122 4.89 -5.32 17.12
CA GLY A 122 4.18 -6.32 16.32
C GLY A 122 2.65 -6.28 16.55
N VAL A 123 2.23 -6.20 17.81
CA VAL A 123 0.80 -6.11 18.17
C VAL A 123 0.19 -4.80 17.64
N CYS A 124 0.82 -3.66 17.90
CA CYS A 124 0.35 -2.36 17.40
C CYS A 124 0.22 -2.35 15.88
N THR A 125 1.23 -2.87 15.16
CA THR A 125 1.20 -2.97 13.70
C THR A 125 0.07 -3.89 13.23
N GLY A 126 -0.08 -5.06 13.83
CA GLY A 126 -1.16 -5.99 13.48
C GLY A 126 -2.55 -5.39 13.66
N VAL A 127 -2.79 -4.70 14.79
CA VAL A 127 -4.07 -4.03 15.05
C VAL A 127 -4.32 -2.90 14.06
N LEU A 128 -3.33 -2.04 13.79
CA LEU A 128 -3.46 -0.96 12.82
C LEU A 128 -3.70 -1.48 11.40
N CYS A 129 -2.95 -2.49 10.96
CA CYS A 129 -3.17 -3.14 9.67
C CYS A 129 -4.59 -3.71 9.55
N PHE A 130 -5.08 -4.38 10.59
CA PHE A 130 -6.43 -4.91 10.60
C PHE A 130 -7.47 -3.80 10.49
N ALA A 131 -7.34 -2.73 11.27
CA ALA A 131 -8.26 -1.60 11.23
C ALA A 131 -8.27 -0.94 9.83
N LEU A 132 -7.10 -0.67 9.25
CA LEU A 132 -6.97 -0.07 7.92
C LEU A 132 -7.56 -0.96 6.83
N LEU A 133 -7.30 -2.28 6.85
CA LEU A 133 -7.86 -3.23 5.90
C LEU A 133 -9.37 -3.34 6.02
N GLN A 134 -9.93 -3.26 7.23
CA GLN A 134 -11.39 -3.25 7.44
C GLN A 134 -12.03 -1.97 6.91
N LEU A 135 -11.41 -0.82 7.13
CA LEU A 135 -11.87 0.46 6.58
C LEU A 135 -11.81 0.46 5.04
N SER A 136 -10.71 0.02 4.48
CA SER A 136 -10.54 -0.13 3.02
C SER A 136 -11.56 -1.09 2.42
N MET A 137 -11.83 -2.22 3.08
CA MET A 137 -12.86 -3.18 2.64
C MET A 137 -14.26 -2.57 2.63
N LYS A 138 -14.60 -1.79 3.66
CA LYS A 138 -15.90 -1.08 3.71
C LYS A 138 -16.00 -0.05 2.58
N ALA A 139 -14.96 0.75 2.38
CA ALA A 139 -14.91 1.75 1.31
C ALA A 139 -15.01 1.10 -0.08
N TYR A 140 -14.27 0.01 -0.30
CA TYR A 140 -14.34 -0.79 -1.53
C TYR A 140 -15.76 -1.29 -1.80
N LYS A 141 -16.38 -1.96 -0.82
CA LYS A 141 -17.74 -2.51 -0.97
C LYS A 141 -18.76 -1.42 -1.30
N LYS A 142 -18.65 -0.26 -0.64
CA LYS A 142 -19.51 0.88 -0.93
C LYS A 142 -19.32 1.35 -2.37
N ARG A 143 -18.09 1.57 -2.80
CA ARG A 143 -17.77 2.05 -4.15
C ARG A 143 -18.17 1.05 -5.23
N HIS A 144 -17.94 -0.23 -4.98
CA HIS A 144 -18.32 -1.30 -5.90
C HIS A 144 -19.85 -1.37 -6.10
N ALA A 145 -20.62 -1.27 -5.02
CA ALA A 145 -22.08 -1.22 -5.09
C ALA A 145 -22.59 0.04 -5.85
N GLU A 146 -21.94 1.18 -5.70
CA GLU A 146 -22.28 2.41 -6.46
C GLU A 146 -22.00 2.24 -7.97
N LEU A 147 -20.94 1.51 -8.33
CA LEU A 147 -20.59 1.26 -9.72
C LEU A 147 -21.47 0.17 -10.37
N GLU A 148 -21.93 -0.82 -9.60
CA GLU A 148 -22.84 -1.87 -10.08
C GLU A 148 -24.28 -1.38 -10.22
N ASN A 149 -24.71 -0.47 -9.37
CA ASN A 149 -26.02 0.15 -9.41
C ASN A 149 -25.83 1.68 -9.51
N PRO A 150 -25.49 2.21 -10.69
CA PRO A 150 -25.53 3.65 -10.89
C PRO A 150 -26.96 4.08 -10.59
N LYS A 151 -27.14 5.03 -9.68
CA LYS A 151 -28.44 5.67 -9.52
C LYS A 151 -28.81 6.19 -10.90
N GLU A 152 -29.97 5.77 -11.41
CA GLU A 152 -30.64 6.48 -12.49
C GLU A 152 -30.87 7.89 -11.92
N ASP A 153 -29.99 8.82 -12.27
CA ASP A 153 -30.19 10.23 -11.97
C ASP A 153 -31.45 10.61 -12.73
N ASP A 154 -32.44 11.02 -11.96
CA ASP A 154 -33.75 11.47 -12.37
C ASP A 154 -33.69 12.45 -13.57
N ASP A 155 -33.68 11.88 -14.79
CA ASP A 155 -34.05 12.60 -16.00
C ASP A 155 -35.58 12.67 -16.10
N GLU A 156 -36.24 13.10 -15.03
CA GLU A 156 -37.63 13.53 -15.03
C GLU A 156 -37.73 14.95 -14.50
N ASN A 157 -37.32 15.90 -15.33
CA ASN A 157 -37.84 17.26 -15.29
C ASN A 157 -37.58 17.91 -16.66
N GLU A 158 -38.38 17.52 -17.66
CA GLU A 158 -38.83 18.39 -18.74
C GLU A 158 -40.33 18.52 -18.73
#